data_f08ecdd8664dc80e768725f8c515b420
#
_entry.id   f08ecdd8664dc80e768725f8c515b420
#
_cell.length_a   1.000
_cell.length_b   1.000
_cell.length_c   1.000
_cell.angle_alpha   90.00
_cell.angle_beta   90.00
_cell.angle_gamma   90.00
#
_symmetry.space_group_name_H-M   'P 1'
#
loop_
_entity.id
_entity.type
_entity.pdbx_description
1 polymer ?
#
loop_
_entity_poly.entity_id
_entity_poly.type
_entity_poly.pdbx_seq_one_letter_code
_entity_poly.pdbx_strand_id
1 'polypeptide(L)'
;NPTLRIYKPWLDPDFVSELGGRQEMSEWLLERKLPYRASAEKAYSTDANLWGATHEAKTLEFLDVSLESVDPIMGVRYWDPAVSIEAEDVTITFDRGRPVAINGVEYTDPVALVNEVNTIGGRHGLGMSDQIENRIIEAKSRGIYEAPGMALLFIAYERLLNGILNESTLANYHEQGRRLGRLLYEGRWLEPQALMMRESLQRWIGTTISGSVTVRLRRGDDWTILDTQSPHLSYAPEKLSMERVGDAAFGPVDRIGQLTMRNLDIADSRARLEQYASLDLVGGLTGELLGRSRSVSEAASSED
;
A
#
# COMPACT_ATOMS: atom_id res chain seq x y z
N ASN A 1 1.52 29.80 -5.44
CA ASN A 1 1.59 31.20 -5.78
C ASN A 1 1.90 31.36 -7.30
N PRO A 2 0.92 31.80 -8.14
CA PRO A 2 1.10 31.88 -9.60
C PRO A 2 2.07 32.98 -10.06
N THR A 3 2.50 33.86 -9.15
CA THR A 3 3.47 34.93 -9.49
C THR A 3 4.93 34.50 -9.32
N LEU A 4 5.19 33.38 -8.68
CA LEU A 4 6.54 32.83 -8.53
C LEU A 4 7.04 32.27 -9.85
N ARG A 5 8.28 32.57 -10.17
CA ARG A 5 9.00 31.91 -11.27
C ARG A 5 9.64 30.64 -10.74
N ILE A 6 9.47 29.55 -11.47
CA ILE A 6 10.14 28.28 -11.19
C ILE A 6 11.33 28.18 -12.15
N TYR A 7 12.53 28.17 -11.60
CA TYR A 7 13.76 27.89 -12.36
C TYR A 7 14.16 26.43 -12.10
N LYS A 8 14.43 25.70 -13.17
CA LYS A 8 14.85 24.31 -13.15
C LYS A 8 16.23 24.20 -13.81
N PRO A 9 17.32 24.22 -13.03
CA PRO A 9 18.69 24.23 -13.59
C PRO A 9 18.95 23.08 -14.57
N TRP A 10 18.41 21.90 -14.28
CA TRP A 10 18.57 20.72 -15.14
C TRP A 10 17.91 20.82 -16.52
N LEU A 11 17.06 21.80 -16.74
CA LEU A 11 16.42 22.08 -18.03
C LEU A 11 17.01 23.33 -18.71
N ASP A 12 18.03 23.94 -18.12
CA ASP A 12 18.76 25.08 -18.67
C ASP A 12 20.02 24.56 -19.38
N PRO A 13 20.08 24.65 -20.72
CA PRO A 13 21.23 24.16 -21.49
C PRO A 13 22.55 24.82 -21.09
N ASP A 14 22.52 26.12 -20.77
CA ASP A 14 23.71 26.88 -20.40
C ASP A 14 24.26 26.40 -19.06
N PHE A 15 23.36 26.20 -18.07
CA PHE A 15 23.71 25.64 -16.78
C PHE A 15 24.30 24.23 -16.90
N VAL A 16 23.64 23.35 -17.67
CA VAL A 16 24.11 21.97 -17.88
C VAL A 16 25.44 21.95 -18.64
N SER A 17 25.64 22.86 -19.60
CA SER A 17 26.90 22.95 -20.33
C SER A 17 28.07 23.45 -19.46
N GLU A 18 27.80 24.34 -18.50
CA GLU A 18 28.83 24.89 -17.60
C GLU A 18 29.16 23.93 -16.43
N LEU A 19 28.15 23.35 -15.81
CA LEU A 19 28.31 22.61 -14.55
C LEU A 19 28.19 21.10 -14.70
N GLY A 20 27.79 20.60 -15.86
CA GLY A 20 27.72 19.17 -16.15
C GLY A 20 26.79 18.37 -15.23
N GLY A 21 27.23 17.21 -14.81
CA GLY A 21 26.51 16.32 -13.92
C GLY A 21 26.83 16.56 -12.43
N ARG A 22 26.47 15.60 -11.58
CA ARG A 22 26.68 15.68 -10.11
C ARG A 22 28.14 15.73 -9.73
N GLN A 23 29.01 15.05 -10.48
CA GLN A 23 30.44 15.01 -10.19
C GLN A 23 31.06 16.38 -10.44
N GLU A 24 30.83 16.95 -11.61
CA GLU A 24 31.36 18.26 -12.03
C GLU A 24 30.86 19.38 -11.10
N MET A 25 29.59 19.31 -10.68
CA MET A 25 29.06 20.28 -9.71
C MET A 25 29.74 20.13 -8.32
N SER A 26 30.02 18.89 -7.90
CA SER A 26 30.74 18.66 -6.65
C SER A 26 32.16 19.23 -6.69
N GLU A 27 32.86 19.01 -7.79
CA GLU A 27 34.19 19.56 -8.06
C GLU A 27 34.17 21.09 -8.07
N TRP A 28 33.18 21.66 -8.76
CA TRP A 28 32.97 23.12 -8.86
C TRP A 28 32.76 23.78 -7.48
N LEU A 29 31.98 23.13 -6.58
CA LEU A 29 31.73 23.59 -5.21
C LEU A 29 32.99 23.53 -4.37
N LEU A 30 33.77 22.44 -4.46
CA LEU A 30 35.01 22.21 -3.72
C LEU A 30 36.11 23.23 -4.16
N GLU A 31 36.27 23.45 -5.45
CA GLU A 31 37.21 24.42 -5.98
C GLU A 31 36.98 25.84 -5.44
N ARG A 32 35.68 26.19 -5.26
CA ARG A 32 35.28 27.52 -4.75
C ARG A 32 35.18 27.58 -3.23
N LYS A 33 35.58 26.52 -2.56
CA LYS A 33 35.53 26.40 -1.08
C LYS A 33 34.15 26.69 -0.48
N LEU A 34 33.10 26.39 -1.23
CA LEU A 34 31.73 26.50 -0.74
C LEU A 34 31.44 25.39 0.26
N PRO A 35 30.52 25.60 1.23
CA PRO A 35 30.19 24.61 2.26
C PRO A 35 29.48 23.41 1.64
N TYR A 36 30.25 22.48 1.12
CA TYR A 36 29.80 21.25 0.52
C TYR A 36 30.46 20.06 1.22
N ARG A 37 29.64 19.15 1.74
CA ARG A 37 30.12 17.87 2.20
C ARG A 37 30.07 16.91 1.03
N ALA A 38 31.24 16.57 0.50
CA ALA A 38 31.35 15.63 -0.61
C ALA A 38 30.59 14.34 -0.30
N SER A 39 29.52 14.11 -1.03
CA SER A 39 28.80 12.84 -1.01
C SER A 39 29.40 11.82 -2.00
N ALA A 40 30.65 12.02 -2.42
CA ALA A 40 31.35 11.13 -3.36
C ALA A 40 31.41 9.69 -2.83
N GLU A 41 31.34 9.52 -1.49
CA GLU A 41 31.35 8.20 -0.83
C GLU A 41 29.95 7.59 -0.66
N LYS A 42 28.86 8.37 -0.77
CA LYS A 42 27.52 7.77 -0.71
C LYS A 42 27.23 7.02 -2.00
N ALA A 43 26.98 5.72 -1.86
CA ALA A 43 26.68 4.83 -2.97
C ALA A 43 25.32 5.11 -3.63
N TYR A 44 24.51 6.01 -3.06
CA TYR A 44 23.15 6.36 -3.51
C TYR A 44 22.74 7.75 -3.02
N SER A 45 21.62 8.28 -3.54
CA SER A 45 20.99 9.54 -3.10
C SER A 45 19.90 9.26 -2.09
N THR A 46 19.65 10.20 -1.18
CA THR A 46 18.58 10.09 -0.17
C THR A 46 17.80 11.39 -0.11
N ASP A 47 16.49 11.31 -0.25
CA ASP A 47 15.54 12.39 -0.04
C ASP A 47 14.56 11.98 1.07
N ALA A 48 14.20 12.92 1.95
CA ALA A 48 13.30 12.62 3.07
C ALA A 48 12.36 13.78 3.36
N ASN A 49 11.20 13.42 3.90
CA ASN A 49 10.24 14.33 4.48
C ASN A 49 9.52 13.65 5.67
N LEU A 50 8.49 14.32 6.20
CA LEU A 50 7.73 13.81 7.33
C LEU A 50 7.09 12.41 7.08
N TRP A 51 6.75 12.09 5.84
CA TRP A 51 6.02 10.86 5.47
C TRP A 51 6.93 9.69 5.14
N GLY A 52 8.18 9.93 4.83
CA GLY A 52 9.09 8.88 4.46
C GLY A 52 10.41 9.36 3.88
N ALA A 53 11.27 8.41 3.57
CA ALA A 53 12.53 8.62 2.89
C ALA A 53 12.61 7.74 1.64
N THR A 54 13.33 8.24 0.64
CA THR A 54 13.65 7.52 -0.60
C THR A 54 15.16 7.43 -0.74
N HIS A 55 15.66 6.24 -1.03
CA HIS A 55 17.04 5.97 -1.38
C HIS A 55 17.06 5.49 -2.83
N GLU A 56 17.78 6.19 -3.71
CA GLU A 56 17.79 5.89 -5.14
C GLU A 56 19.11 6.25 -5.83
N ALA A 57 19.21 5.90 -7.09
CA ALA A 57 20.33 6.19 -7.99
C ALA A 57 21.63 5.42 -7.70
N LYS A 58 22.62 5.58 -8.57
CA LYS A 58 23.96 4.98 -8.48
C LYS A 58 23.88 3.45 -8.36
N THR A 59 24.42 2.91 -7.26
CA THR A 59 24.46 1.45 -7.04
C THR A 59 23.08 0.83 -6.90
N LEU A 60 22.08 1.60 -6.40
CA LEU A 60 20.72 1.11 -6.24
C LEU A 60 19.95 0.95 -7.58
N GLU A 61 20.48 1.48 -8.68
CA GLU A 61 19.91 1.23 -10.01
C GLU A 61 20.08 -0.22 -10.48
N PHE A 62 21.04 -0.96 -9.88
CA PHE A 62 21.31 -2.36 -10.19
C PHE A 62 20.44 -3.28 -9.33
N LEU A 63 19.72 -4.21 -9.97
CA LEU A 63 18.78 -5.09 -9.29
C LEU A 63 19.45 -6.22 -8.48
N ASP A 64 20.74 -6.43 -8.66
CA ASP A 64 21.57 -7.35 -7.86
C ASP A 64 22.14 -6.73 -6.58
N VAL A 65 21.86 -5.45 -6.32
CA VAL A 65 22.17 -4.77 -5.07
C VAL A 65 21.01 -4.90 -4.11
N SER A 66 21.24 -5.52 -2.96
CA SER A 66 20.20 -5.72 -1.93
C SER A 66 19.77 -4.41 -1.26
N LEU A 67 18.50 -4.34 -0.84
CA LEU A 67 17.97 -3.33 0.07
C LEU A 67 18.84 -3.18 1.33
N GLU A 68 19.46 -4.25 1.80
CA GLU A 68 20.32 -4.26 2.99
C GLU A 68 21.59 -3.38 2.86
N SER A 69 21.91 -2.92 1.64
CA SER A 69 23.01 -1.97 1.40
C SER A 69 22.66 -0.54 1.83
N VAL A 70 21.41 -0.26 2.15
CA VAL A 70 20.95 1.07 2.58
C VAL A 70 21.15 1.26 4.08
N ASP A 71 21.59 2.45 4.46
CA ASP A 71 21.56 2.93 5.85
C ASP A 71 20.23 3.62 6.12
N PRO A 72 19.31 3.01 6.89
CA PRO A 72 18.05 3.63 7.22
C PRO A 72 18.23 4.95 7.97
N ILE A 73 17.42 5.95 7.64
CA ILE A 73 17.41 7.26 8.31
C ILE A 73 16.15 7.51 9.13
N MET A 74 15.09 6.73 8.91
CA MET A 74 13.85 6.78 9.67
C MET A 74 13.64 5.54 10.54
N GLY A 75 14.43 4.51 10.33
CA GLY A 75 14.32 3.23 11.03
C GLY A 75 15.66 2.65 11.44
N VAL A 76 15.67 1.34 11.62
CA VAL A 76 16.84 0.54 11.99
C VAL A 76 17.10 -0.54 10.95
N ARG A 77 18.34 -1.03 10.88
CA ARG A 77 18.70 -2.20 10.06
C ARG A 77 18.07 -3.46 10.65
N TYR A 78 16.79 -3.68 10.40
CA TYR A 78 16.07 -4.81 10.98
C TYR A 78 16.62 -6.18 10.53
N TRP A 79 17.34 -6.23 9.41
CA TRP A 79 18.02 -7.46 8.92
C TRP A 79 19.31 -7.78 9.67
N ASP A 80 19.88 -6.82 10.40
CA ASP A 80 21.10 -7.03 11.18
C ASP A 80 20.76 -7.72 12.52
N PRO A 81 21.24 -8.96 12.75
CA PRO A 81 20.97 -9.68 13.98
C PRO A 81 21.55 -9.02 15.23
N ALA A 82 22.52 -8.10 15.09
CA ALA A 82 23.09 -7.34 16.22
C ALA A 82 22.14 -6.25 16.73
N VAL A 83 21.15 -5.84 15.93
CA VAL A 83 20.14 -4.86 16.34
C VAL A 83 19.09 -5.55 17.20
N SER A 84 18.97 -5.16 18.47
CA SER A 84 17.93 -5.68 19.37
C SER A 84 16.60 -4.98 19.08
N ILE A 85 15.55 -5.76 18.84
CA ILE A 85 14.20 -5.27 18.63
C ILE A 85 13.25 -6.10 19.50
N GLU A 86 12.74 -5.45 20.55
CA GLU A 86 11.75 -6.05 21.44
C GLU A 86 10.34 -5.90 20.84
N ALA A 87 9.47 -6.89 21.07
CA ALA A 87 8.08 -6.80 20.62
C ALA A 87 7.32 -5.71 21.40
N GLU A 88 6.50 -4.95 20.71
CA GLU A 88 5.73 -3.84 21.27
C GLU A 88 4.29 -3.84 20.80
N ASP A 89 3.36 -3.61 21.73
CA ASP A 89 1.94 -3.46 21.42
C ASP A 89 1.61 -1.97 21.31
N VAL A 90 1.05 -1.60 20.15
CA VAL A 90 0.73 -0.20 19.83
C VAL A 90 -0.74 -0.10 19.46
N THR A 91 -1.47 0.78 20.14
CA THR A 91 -2.87 1.07 19.85
C THR A 91 -2.99 2.40 19.12
N ILE A 92 -3.54 2.37 17.91
CA ILE A 92 -3.84 3.57 17.13
C ILE A 92 -5.35 3.81 17.17
N THR A 93 -5.76 5.02 17.55
CA THR A 93 -7.17 5.44 17.55
C THR A 93 -7.45 6.40 16.42
N PHE A 94 -8.54 6.15 15.70
CA PHE A 94 -9.03 6.99 14.63
C PHE A 94 -10.38 7.62 15.00
N ASP A 95 -10.57 8.88 14.62
CA ASP A 95 -11.86 9.55 14.60
C ASP A 95 -12.15 10.10 13.21
N ARG A 96 -13.25 9.64 12.62
CA ARG A 96 -13.69 10.03 11.28
C ARG A 96 -12.58 10.02 10.23
N GLY A 97 -11.84 8.92 10.19
CA GLY A 97 -10.77 8.67 9.23
C GLY A 97 -9.42 9.31 9.55
N ARG A 98 -9.30 10.02 10.67
CA ARG A 98 -8.05 10.66 11.09
C ARG A 98 -7.48 9.97 12.30
N PRO A 99 -6.18 9.68 12.33
CA PRO A 99 -5.53 9.22 13.54
C PRO A 99 -5.53 10.36 14.57
N VAL A 100 -5.96 10.08 15.80
CA VAL A 100 -6.11 11.10 16.86
C VAL A 100 -5.39 10.74 18.14
N ALA A 101 -5.11 9.45 18.38
CA ALA A 101 -4.39 9.03 19.59
C ALA A 101 -3.49 7.80 19.33
N ILE A 102 -2.42 7.70 20.12
CA ILE A 102 -1.48 6.59 20.15
C ILE A 102 -1.38 6.12 21.61
N ASN A 103 -1.62 4.84 21.87
CA ASN A 103 -1.57 4.23 23.21
C ASN A 103 -2.40 5.02 24.24
N GLY A 104 -3.56 5.56 23.82
CA GLY A 104 -4.45 6.35 24.66
C GLY A 104 -4.04 7.81 24.88
N VAL A 105 -2.90 8.25 24.34
CA VAL A 105 -2.46 9.64 24.35
C VAL A 105 -3.01 10.37 23.15
N GLU A 106 -3.81 11.43 23.36
CA GLU A 106 -4.38 12.25 22.29
C GLU A 106 -3.36 13.26 21.75
N TYR A 107 -3.40 13.49 20.44
CA TYR A 107 -2.58 14.44 19.72
C TYR A 107 -3.44 15.50 19.04
N THR A 108 -3.28 16.75 19.45
CA THR A 108 -3.91 17.89 18.77
C THR A 108 -3.11 18.39 17.57
N ASP A 109 -1.79 18.16 17.59
CA ASP A 109 -0.90 18.43 16.47
C ASP A 109 -0.69 17.17 15.63
N PRO A 110 -1.16 17.14 14.37
CA PRO A 110 -0.98 15.98 13.50
C PRO A 110 0.49 15.73 13.13
N VAL A 111 1.35 16.74 13.14
CA VAL A 111 2.78 16.60 12.88
C VAL A 111 3.44 15.83 14.04
N ALA A 112 3.09 16.17 15.28
CA ALA A 112 3.58 15.45 16.46
C ALA A 112 3.14 13.98 16.44
N LEU A 113 1.88 13.71 16.06
CA LEU A 113 1.38 12.34 15.91
C LEU A 113 2.18 11.55 14.85
N VAL A 114 2.41 12.14 13.68
CA VAL A 114 3.16 11.46 12.61
C VAL A 114 4.60 11.22 13.01
N ASN A 115 5.25 12.14 13.72
CA ASN A 115 6.60 11.93 14.24
C ASN A 115 6.64 10.77 15.24
N GLU A 116 5.63 10.65 16.11
CA GLU A 116 5.56 9.55 17.07
C GLU A 116 5.36 8.20 16.38
N VAL A 117 4.43 8.09 15.43
CA VAL A 117 4.27 6.81 14.69
C VAL A 117 5.50 6.48 13.83
N ASN A 118 6.22 7.47 13.32
CA ASN A 118 7.52 7.26 12.66
C ASN A 118 8.56 6.70 13.64
N THR A 119 8.62 7.26 14.84
CA THR A 119 9.54 6.78 15.89
C THR A 119 9.22 5.35 16.30
N ILE A 120 7.94 5.04 16.50
CA ILE A 120 7.48 3.69 16.86
C ILE A 120 7.78 2.71 15.73
N GLY A 121 7.28 2.95 14.52
CA GLY A 121 7.51 2.06 13.39
C GLY A 121 9.00 1.92 13.04
N GLY A 122 9.75 3.03 13.12
CA GLY A 122 11.18 3.07 12.80
C GLY A 122 12.03 2.20 13.70
N ARG A 123 11.78 2.17 15.01
CA ARG A 123 12.56 1.32 15.94
C ARG A 123 12.36 -0.18 15.72
N HIS A 124 11.30 -0.55 14.98
CA HIS A 124 11.04 -1.92 14.53
C HIS A 124 11.57 -2.21 13.13
N GLY A 125 11.96 -1.17 12.38
CA GLY A 125 12.32 -1.29 10.95
C GLY A 125 11.12 -1.54 10.05
N LEU A 126 9.92 -1.18 10.50
CA LEU A 126 8.66 -1.33 9.77
C LEU A 126 8.63 -0.41 8.53
N GLY A 127 8.03 -0.88 7.45
CA GLY A 127 7.69 -0.06 6.27
C GLY A 127 8.87 0.27 5.38
N MET A 128 9.89 -0.58 5.32
CA MET A 128 10.90 -0.54 4.27
C MET A 128 10.43 -1.35 3.06
N SER A 129 10.63 -0.82 1.87
CA SER A 129 10.26 -1.51 0.64
C SER A 129 11.21 -1.21 -0.52
N ASP A 130 11.42 -2.20 -1.38
CA ASP A 130 12.17 -2.12 -2.63
C ASP A 130 11.17 -2.12 -3.79
N GLN A 131 11.09 -1.02 -4.54
CA GLN A 131 10.07 -0.82 -5.55
C GLN A 131 10.67 -0.52 -6.93
N ILE A 132 10.10 -1.15 -7.95
CA ILE A 132 10.28 -0.75 -9.34
C ILE A 132 9.03 0.00 -9.78
N GLU A 133 9.19 1.26 -10.11
CA GLU A 133 8.08 2.17 -10.42
C GLU A 133 8.13 2.75 -11.82
N ASN A 134 6.98 3.22 -12.31
CA ASN A 134 6.88 3.95 -13.56
C ASN A 134 6.94 5.44 -13.28
N ARG A 135 7.95 6.10 -13.82
CA ARG A 135 8.05 7.57 -13.80
C ARG A 135 7.00 8.20 -14.72
N ILE A 136 6.71 9.50 -14.50
CA ILE A 136 5.84 10.29 -15.39
C ILE A 136 6.28 10.25 -16.86
N ILE A 137 7.59 10.13 -17.09
CA ILE A 137 8.20 10.05 -18.42
C ILE A 137 8.17 8.64 -19.03
N GLU A 138 7.36 7.74 -18.50
CA GLU A 138 7.22 6.33 -18.92
C GLU A 138 8.51 5.47 -18.75
N ALA A 139 9.51 5.99 -18.05
CA ALA A 139 10.72 5.23 -17.71
C ALA A 139 10.50 4.44 -16.40
N LYS A 140 11.15 3.29 -16.30
CA LYS A 140 11.26 2.52 -15.06
C LYS A 140 12.38 3.10 -14.18
N SER A 141 12.14 3.13 -12.87
CA SER A 141 13.18 3.41 -11.88
C SER A 141 13.03 2.49 -10.68
N ARG A 142 14.08 2.32 -9.93
CA ARG A 142 14.07 1.61 -8.66
C ARG A 142 14.30 2.60 -7.52
N GLY A 143 13.52 2.48 -6.46
CA GLY A 143 13.69 3.20 -5.21
C GLY A 143 13.53 2.28 -4.02
N ILE A 144 14.32 2.50 -2.99
CA ILE A 144 14.16 1.88 -1.68
C ILE A 144 13.57 2.93 -0.76
N TYR A 145 12.46 2.59 -0.12
CA TYR A 145 11.65 3.52 0.64
C TYR A 145 11.62 3.14 2.12
N GLU A 146 11.61 4.17 2.97
CA GLU A 146 11.26 4.06 4.38
C GLU A 146 10.00 4.87 4.63
N ALA A 147 8.98 4.25 5.21
CA ALA A 147 7.74 4.94 5.58
C ALA A 147 7.13 4.33 6.85
N PRO A 148 7.88 4.31 7.98
CA PRO A 148 7.50 3.53 9.15
C PRO A 148 6.16 3.96 9.76
N GLY A 149 5.91 5.25 9.90
CA GLY A 149 4.65 5.75 10.44
C GLY A 149 3.48 5.53 9.50
N MET A 150 3.69 5.71 8.20
CA MET A 150 2.64 5.45 7.21
C MET A 150 2.27 3.97 7.16
N ALA A 151 3.25 3.07 7.26
CA ALA A 151 3.00 1.63 7.32
C ALA A 151 2.17 1.26 8.56
N LEU A 152 2.52 1.78 9.73
CA LEU A 152 1.79 1.53 10.97
C LEU A 152 0.35 2.07 10.90
N LEU A 153 0.17 3.30 10.44
CA LEU A 153 -1.15 3.91 10.25
C LEU A 153 -1.98 3.15 9.22
N PHE A 154 -1.35 2.70 8.12
CA PHE A 154 -2.03 1.93 7.08
C PHE A 154 -2.52 0.58 7.60
N ILE A 155 -1.70 -0.17 8.33
CA ILE A 155 -2.08 -1.46 8.94
C ILE A 155 -3.32 -1.29 9.81
N ALA A 156 -3.31 -0.30 10.69
CA ALA A 156 -4.43 -0.07 11.62
C ALA A 156 -5.69 0.45 10.89
N TYR A 157 -5.52 1.36 9.93
CA TYR A 157 -6.64 1.91 9.16
C TYR A 157 -7.29 0.87 8.25
N GLU A 158 -6.49 0.07 7.55
CA GLU A 158 -6.96 -1.01 6.70
C GLU A 158 -7.76 -2.06 7.50
N ARG A 159 -7.37 -2.32 8.74
CA ARG A 159 -8.13 -3.20 9.63
C ARG A 159 -9.54 -2.65 9.93
N LEU A 160 -9.67 -1.35 10.16
CA LEU A 160 -10.97 -0.69 10.36
C LEU A 160 -11.80 -0.68 9.08
N LEU A 161 -11.20 -0.35 7.93
CA LEU A 161 -11.88 -0.40 6.63
C LEU A 161 -12.53 -1.78 6.40
N ASN A 162 -11.75 -2.83 6.58
CA ASN A 162 -12.22 -4.22 6.42
C ASN A 162 -13.30 -4.61 7.42
N GLY A 163 -13.25 -4.08 8.64
CA GLY A 163 -14.25 -4.37 9.68
C GLY A 163 -15.56 -3.61 9.50
N ILE A 164 -15.53 -2.47 8.84
CA ILE A 164 -16.67 -1.53 8.74
C ILE A 164 -17.35 -1.59 7.38
N LEU A 165 -16.59 -1.67 6.28
CA LEU A 165 -17.13 -1.57 4.93
C LEU A 165 -17.51 -2.93 4.36
N ASN A 166 -18.53 -2.95 3.49
CA ASN A 166 -18.82 -4.11 2.66
C ASN A 166 -17.82 -4.25 1.51
N GLU A 167 -17.77 -5.44 0.90
CA GLU A 167 -16.81 -5.79 -0.16
C GLU A 167 -16.81 -4.80 -1.34
N SER A 168 -17.99 -4.45 -1.86
CA SER A 168 -18.10 -3.56 -3.02
C SER A 168 -17.61 -2.15 -2.72
N THR A 169 -17.91 -1.63 -1.53
CA THR A 169 -17.46 -0.31 -1.09
C THR A 169 -15.94 -0.31 -0.87
N LEU A 170 -15.41 -1.37 -0.26
CA LEU A 170 -13.99 -1.53 -0.02
C LEU A 170 -13.20 -1.61 -1.34
N ALA A 171 -13.67 -2.40 -2.31
CA ALA A 171 -13.05 -2.51 -3.63
C ALA A 171 -13.02 -1.15 -4.35
N ASN A 172 -14.14 -0.42 -4.33
CA ASN A 172 -14.22 0.93 -4.91
C ASN A 172 -13.29 1.93 -4.19
N TYR A 173 -13.19 1.86 -2.86
CA TYR A 173 -12.27 2.68 -2.08
C TYR A 173 -10.81 2.49 -2.53
N HIS A 174 -10.36 1.25 -2.65
CA HIS A 174 -9.00 0.94 -3.07
C HIS A 174 -8.72 1.35 -4.52
N GLU A 175 -9.68 1.15 -5.43
CA GLU A 175 -9.55 1.58 -6.82
C GLU A 175 -9.40 3.09 -6.91
N GLN A 176 -10.30 3.84 -6.27
CA GLN A 176 -10.24 5.29 -6.24
C GLN A 176 -8.97 5.80 -5.54
N GLY A 177 -8.54 5.14 -4.47
CA GLY A 177 -7.30 5.47 -3.77
C GLY A 177 -6.07 5.35 -4.66
N ARG A 178 -5.94 4.26 -5.41
CA ARG A 178 -4.85 4.08 -6.40
C ARG A 178 -4.89 5.15 -7.50
N ARG A 179 -6.07 5.44 -8.03
CA ARG A 179 -6.23 6.48 -9.06
C ARG A 179 -5.90 7.88 -8.52
N LEU A 180 -6.36 8.19 -7.31
CA LEU A 180 -6.03 9.45 -6.64
C LEU A 180 -4.51 9.55 -6.41
N GLY A 181 -3.88 8.49 -5.90
CA GLY A 181 -2.43 8.45 -5.70
C GLY A 181 -1.65 8.77 -6.97
N ARG A 182 -2.08 8.24 -8.13
CA ARG A 182 -1.47 8.57 -9.42
C ARG A 182 -1.63 10.04 -9.79
N LEU A 183 -2.81 10.63 -9.59
CA LEU A 183 -3.03 12.06 -9.83
C LEU A 183 -2.16 12.94 -8.93
N LEU A 184 -2.02 12.58 -7.65
CA LEU A 184 -1.18 13.30 -6.70
C LEU A 184 0.31 13.19 -7.08
N TYR A 185 0.77 12.03 -7.49
CA TYR A 185 2.12 11.81 -8.00
C TYR A 185 2.44 12.68 -9.22
N GLU A 186 1.49 12.85 -10.13
CA GLU A 186 1.60 13.72 -11.31
C GLU A 186 1.52 15.23 -10.98
N GLY A 187 1.34 15.62 -9.72
CA GLY A 187 1.17 17.00 -9.31
C GLY A 187 -0.21 17.60 -9.58
N ARG A 188 -1.19 16.77 -9.92
CA ARG A 188 -2.56 17.16 -10.31
C ARG A 188 -3.49 17.31 -9.12
N TRP A 189 -3.01 17.84 -8.03
CA TRP A 189 -3.67 17.93 -6.72
C TRP A 189 -4.94 18.77 -6.72
N LEU A 190 -4.99 19.81 -7.56
CA LEU A 190 -6.08 20.81 -7.61
C LEU A 190 -7.00 20.61 -8.82
N GLU A 191 -6.80 19.56 -9.60
CA GLU A 191 -7.73 19.22 -10.66
C GLU A 191 -9.07 18.75 -10.13
N PRO A 192 -10.19 19.09 -10.83
CA PRO A 192 -11.52 18.70 -10.40
C PRO A 192 -11.67 17.21 -10.08
N GLN A 193 -11.02 16.34 -10.84
CA GLN A 193 -11.04 14.88 -10.62
C GLN A 193 -10.41 14.51 -9.27
N ALA A 194 -9.24 15.08 -8.94
CA ALA A 194 -8.57 14.81 -7.66
C ALA A 194 -9.40 15.36 -6.48
N LEU A 195 -9.98 16.55 -6.63
CA LEU A 195 -10.83 17.16 -5.61
C LEU A 195 -12.10 16.34 -5.37
N MET A 196 -12.78 15.91 -6.43
CA MET A 196 -13.98 15.06 -6.34
C MET A 196 -13.68 13.75 -5.61
N MET A 197 -12.59 13.07 -5.98
CA MET A 197 -12.20 11.81 -5.34
C MET A 197 -11.87 12.00 -3.87
N ARG A 198 -11.07 13.00 -3.53
CA ARG A 198 -10.72 13.33 -2.14
C ARG A 198 -11.94 13.63 -1.30
N GLU A 199 -12.84 14.49 -1.80
CA GLU A 199 -14.07 14.82 -1.08
C GLU A 199 -14.98 13.61 -0.92
N SER A 200 -15.17 12.82 -1.99
CA SER A 200 -15.99 11.63 -1.95
C SER A 200 -15.48 10.61 -0.94
N LEU A 201 -14.19 10.29 -0.98
CA LEU A 201 -13.57 9.34 -0.06
C LEU A 201 -13.60 9.83 1.38
N GLN A 202 -13.32 11.11 1.62
CA GLN A 202 -13.34 11.67 2.95
C GLN A 202 -14.77 11.75 3.52
N ARG A 203 -15.72 12.22 2.74
CA ARG A 203 -17.10 12.44 3.18
C ARG A 203 -17.85 11.13 3.42
N TRP A 204 -17.78 10.20 2.48
CA TRP A 204 -18.63 9.01 2.49
C TRP A 204 -17.97 7.78 3.12
N ILE A 205 -16.65 7.74 3.14
CA ILE A 205 -15.90 6.64 3.75
C ILE A 205 -15.23 7.10 5.05
N GLY A 206 -14.34 8.09 4.98
CA GLY A 206 -13.56 8.52 6.12
C GLY A 206 -14.40 8.84 7.35
N THR A 207 -15.55 9.51 7.19
CA THR A 207 -16.43 9.87 8.32
C THR A 207 -16.97 8.68 9.10
N THR A 208 -17.01 7.48 8.51
CA THR A 208 -17.48 6.26 9.18
C THR A 208 -16.35 5.49 9.86
N ILE A 209 -15.10 5.81 9.54
CA ILE A 209 -13.94 5.10 10.07
C ILE A 209 -13.51 5.72 11.40
N SER A 210 -14.11 5.22 12.48
CA SER A 210 -13.75 5.58 13.85
C SER A 210 -13.60 4.32 14.68
N GLY A 211 -12.57 4.29 15.53
CA GLY A 211 -12.27 3.14 16.37
C GLY A 211 -10.79 3.03 16.70
N SER A 212 -10.41 1.94 17.34
CA SER A 212 -9.02 1.67 17.71
C SER A 212 -8.58 0.29 17.25
N VAL A 213 -7.31 0.18 16.90
CA VAL A 213 -6.66 -1.08 16.53
C VAL A 213 -5.36 -1.21 17.31
N THR A 214 -5.18 -2.34 17.98
CA THR A 214 -3.93 -2.70 18.65
C THR A 214 -3.14 -3.63 17.77
N VAL A 215 -1.92 -3.23 17.45
CA VAL A 215 -0.97 -3.96 16.62
C VAL A 215 0.23 -4.34 17.46
N ARG A 216 0.62 -5.60 17.46
CA ARG A 216 1.93 -6.05 17.98
C ARG A 216 2.95 -5.95 16.87
N LEU A 217 3.95 -5.12 17.08
CA LEU A 217 5.11 -4.97 16.20
C LEU A 217 6.25 -5.86 16.67
N ARG A 218 6.99 -6.41 15.72
CA ARG A 218 8.21 -7.17 15.94
C ARG A 218 9.29 -6.63 15.01
N ARG A 219 10.11 -7.47 14.45
CA ARG A 219 11.23 -7.09 13.57
C ARG A 219 10.77 -6.90 12.12
N GLY A 220 11.03 -5.74 11.53
CA GLY A 220 10.65 -5.44 10.16
C GLY A 220 9.14 -5.41 9.97
N ASP A 221 8.65 -6.04 8.90
CA ASP A 221 7.22 -6.12 8.59
C ASP A 221 6.51 -7.29 9.31
N ASP A 222 7.09 -7.86 10.37
CA ASP A 222 6.42 -8.85 11.21
C ASP A 222 5.53 -8.15 12.24
N TRP A 223 4.23 -8.23 12.01
CA TRP A 223 3.22 -7.65 12.90
C TRP A 223 1.98 -8.57 13.04
N THR A 224 1.18 -8.31 14.07
CA THR A 224 -0.07 -9.04 14.34
C THR A 224 -1.12 -8.09 14.89
N ILE A 225 -2.34 -8.16 14.39
CA ILE A 225 -3.48 -7.47 14.99
C ILE A 225 -3.90 -8.22 16.26
N LEU A 226 -3.91 -7.51 17.39
CA LEU A 226 -4.32 -8.06 18.68
C LEU A 226 -5.77 -7.72 19.02
N ASP A 227 -6.22 -6.49 18.71
CA ASP A 227 -7.56 -6.03 19.02
C ASP A 227 -8.07 -5.04 17.94
N THR A 228 -9.39 -4.99 17.81
CA THR A 228 -10.08 -4.07 16.90
C THR A 228 -11.40 -3.66 17.52
N GLN A 229 -11.58 -2.38 17.77
CA GLN A 229 -12.78 -1.82 18.36
C GLN A 229 -13.33 -0.68 17.50
N SER A 230 -14.61 -0.71 17.19
CA SER A 230 -15.30 0.40 16.52
C SER A 230 -16.82 0.32 16.79
N PRO A 231 -17.48 1.46 16.94
CA PRO A 231 -18.95 1.49 17.03
C PRO A 231 -19.63 1.15 15.69
N HIS A 232 -18.86 1.09 14.59
CA HIS A 232 -19.38 0.93 13.23
C HIS A 232 -19.03 -0.43 12.60
N LEU A 233 -18.56 -1.41 13.39
CA LEU A 233 -18.21 -2.73 12.84
C LEU A 233 -19.44 -3.38 12.20
N SER A 234 -19.29 -3.78 10.94
CA SER A 234 -20.24 -4.66 10.24
C SER A 234 -20.00 -6.13 10.60
N TYR A 235 -18.81 -6.46 11.09
CA TYR A 235 -18.47 -7.78 11.58
C TYR A 235 -19.23 -8.08 12.86
N ALA A 236 -20.10 -9.08 12.80
CA ALA A 236 -20.96 -9.50 13.92
C ALA A 236 -20.96 -11.03 13.99
N PRO A 237 -20.07 -11.64 14.82
CA PRO A 237 -19.97 -13.09 14.92
C PRO A 237 -21.29 -13.77 15.27
N GLU A 238 -22.09 -13.14 16.12
CA GLU A 238 -23.41 -13.63 16.56
C GLU A 238 -24.43 -13.75 15.40
N LYS A 239 -24.25 -12.97 14.30
CA LYS A 239 -25.13 -13.02 13.12
C LYS A 239 -24.63 -13.98 12.05
N LEU A 240 -23.31 -14.23 12.00
CA LEU A 240 -22.65 -14.90 10.88
C LEU A 240 -21.94 -16.19 11.28
N SER A 241 -21.94 -16.56 12.59
CA SER A 241 -21.30 -17.78 13.06
C SER A 241 -21.90 -19.01 12.38
N MET A 242 -21.05 -19.94 11.96
CA MET A 242 -21.46 -21.26 11.48
C MET A 242 -21.92 -22.15 12.65
N GLU A 243 -21.58 -21.77 13.89
CA GLU A 243 -22.09 -22.41 15.09
C GLU A 243 -23.46 -21.82 15.44
N ARG A 244 -24.35 -22.64 16.03
CA ARG A 244 -25.68 -22.21 16.43
C ARG A 244 -25.60 -21.28 17.64
N VAL A 245 -25.50 -19.98 17.42
CA VAL A 245 -25.57 -18.97 18.46
C VAL A 245 -26.75 -18.06 18.15
N GLY A 246 -27.86 -18.23 18.82
CA GLY A 246 -29.02 -17.32 18.77
C GLY A 246 -29.89 -17.41 17.50
N ASP A 247 -30.79 -16.45 17.34
CA ASP A 247 -31.67 -16.30 16.19
C ASP A 247 -30.90 -15.64 15.03
N ALA A 248 -30.31 -16.47 14.17
CA ALA A 248 -29.65 -15.94 12.96
C ALA A 248 -30.70 -15.31 12.02
N ALA A 249 -30.36 -14.15 11.43
CA ALA A 249 -31.24 -13.44 10.49
C ALA A 249 -31.49 -14.25 9.18
N PHE A 250 -30.79 -15.33 8.94
CA PHE A 250 -30.93 -16.23 7.79
C PHE A 250 -30.59 -17.66 8.16
N GLY A 251 -31.15 -18.62 7.41
CA GLY A 251 -31.00 -20.06 7.64
C GLY A 251 -30.33 -20.80 6.48
N PRO A 252 -30.21 -22.14 6.58
CA PRO A 252 -29.67 -22.97 5.52
C PRO A 252 -30.37 -22.80 4.18
N VAL A 253 -31.71 -22.60 4.17
CA VAL A 253 -32.51 -22.41 2.94
C VAL A 253 -32.09 -21.15 2.20
N ASP A 254 -31.83 -20.04 2.92
CA ASP A 254 -31.39 -18.79 2.32
C ASP A 254 -30.01 -18.93 1.66
N ARG A 255 -29.11 -19.67 2.33
CA ARG A 255 -27.78 -19.97 1.80
C ARG A 255 -27.85 -20.88 0.56
N ILE A 256 -28.68 -21.91 0.59
CA ILE A 256 -28.88 -22.81 -0.55
C ILE A 256 -29.41 -22.01 -1.74
N GLY A 257 -30.41 -21.13 -1.53
CA GLY A 257 -30.96 -20.28 -2.58
C GLY A 257 -29.89 -19.40 -3.22
N GLN A 258 -29.06 -18.72 -2.43
CA GLN A 258 -27.95 -17.89 -2.90
C GLN A 258 -26.92 -18.72 -3.70
N LEU A 259 -26.52 -19.89 -3.20
CA LEU A 259 -25.59 -20.77 -3.91
C LEU A 259 -26.17 -21.31 -5.21
N THR A 260 -27.47 -21.62 -5.25
CA THR A 260 -28.15 -22.06 -6.45
C THR A 260 -28.11 -20.99 -7.54
N MET A 261 -28.42 -19.73 -7.21
CA MET A 261 -28.33 -18.61 -8.15
C MET A 261 -26.88 -18.40 -8.63
N ARG A 262 -25.91 -18.49 -7.73
CA ARG A 262 -24.50 -18.39 -8.09
C ARG A 262 -24.06 -19.52 -9.03
N ASN A 263 -24.54 -20.73 -8.81
CA ASN A 263 -24.25 -21.88 -9.68
C ASN A 263 -24.82 -21.73 -11.09
N LEU A 264 -25.97 -21.06 -11.26
CA LEU A 264 -26.50 -20.74 -12.60
C LEU A 264 -25.54 -19.81 -13.36
N ASP A 265 -25.06 -18.75 -12.71
CA ASP A 265 -24.07 -17.82 -13.32
C ASP A 265 -22.76 -18.54 -13.69
N ILE A 266 -22.28 -19.44 -12.84
CA ILE A 266 -21.10 -20.28 -13.12
C ILE A 266 -21.36 -21.22 -14.30
N ALA A 267 -22.54 -21.83 -14.38
CA ALA A 267 -22.90 -22.74 -15.46
C ALA A 267 -22.98 -22.00 -16.82
N ASP A 268 -23.56 -20.81 -16.83
CA ASP A 268 -23.61 -19.94 -18.02
C ASP A 268 -22.20 -19.53 -18.48
N SER A 269 -21.31 -19.23 -17.54
CA SER A 269 -19.91 -18.89 -17.83
C SER A 269 -19.16 -20.10 -18.42
N ARG A 270 -19.39 -21.31 -17.91
CA ARG A 270 -18.81 -22.55 -18.45
C ARG A 270 -19.31 -22.87 -19.86
N ALA A 271 -20.61 -22.65 -20.14
CA ALA A 271 -21.16 -22.85 -21.47
C ALA A 271 -20.50 -21.95 -22.53
N ARG A 272 -20.12 -20.74 -22.14
CA ARG A 272 -19.37 -19.83 -23.02
C ARG A 272 -17.93 -20.29 -23.30
N LEU A 273 -17.28 -20.99 -22.36
CA LEU A 273 -15.94 -21.54 -22.58
C LEU A 273 -15.88 -22.51 -23.79
N GLU A 274 -16.93 -23.28 -24.05
CA GLU A 274 -17.02 -24.17 -25.21
C GLU A 274 -17.01 -23.38 -26.52
N GLN A 275 -17.68 -22.23 -26.56
CA GLN A 275 -17.67 -21.35 -27.74
C GLN A 275 -16.28 -20.73 -27.94
N TYR A 276 -15.60 -20.29 -26.87
CA TYR A 276 -14.24 -19.74 -26.96
C TYR A 276 -13.24 -20.81 -27.40
N ALA A 277 -13.38 -22.05 -26.93
CA ALA A 277 -12.55 -23.16 -27.36
C ALA A 277 -12.67 -23.47 -28.86
N SER A 278 -13.90 -23.36 -29.40
CA SER A 278 -14.15 -23.55 -30.84
C SER A 278 -13.54 -22.48 -31.74
N LEU A 279 -13.25 -21.30 -31.17
CA LEU A 279 -12.65 -20.18 -31.88
C LEU A 279 -11.11 -20.11 -31.76
N ASP A 280 -10.53 -21.04 -31.01
CA ASP A 280 -9.07 -21.09 -30.71
C ASP A 280 -8.49 -19.75 -30.19
N LEU A 281 -9.33 -18.91 -29.58
CA LEU A 281 -8.99 -17.56 -29.11
C LEU A 281 -8.09 -17.56 -27.88
N VAL A 282 -7.96 -18.69 -27.18
CA VAL A 282 -7.24 -18.79 -25.90
C VAL A 282 -6.19 -19.91 -25.92
N GLY A 283 -5.60 -20.17 -27.08
CA GLY A 283 -4.38 -20.97 -27.26
C GLY A 283 -4.22 -22.18 -26.33
N GLY A 284 -4.99 -23.23 -26.46
CA GLY A 284 -4.81 -24.51 -25.76
C GLY A 284 -5.27 -24.56 -24.30
N LEU A 285 -5.35 -23.44 -23.58
CA LEU A 285 -5.72 -23.40 -22.14
C LEU A 285 -7.17 -23.86 -21.92
N THR A 286 -8.08 -23.48 -22.81
CA THR A 286 -9.50 -23.87 -22.79
C THR A 286 -9.68 -25.35 -23.14
N GLY A 287 -8.87 -25.90 -24.03
CA GLY A 287 -8.86 -27.31 -24.40
C GLY A 287 -8.45 -28.21 -23.23
N GLU A 288 -7.44 -27.81 -22.45
CA GLU A 288 -7.03 -28.52 -21.23
C GLU A 288 -8.09 -28.50 -20.14
N LEU A 289 -8.75 -27.35 -19.91
CA LEU A 289 -9.82 -27.21 -18.92
C LEU A 289 -11.06 -28.02 -19.28
N LEU A 290 -11.47 -27.99 -20.55
CA LEU A 290 -12.59 -28.79 -21.06
C LEU A 290 -12.26 -30.28 -21.12
N GLY A 291 -11.03 -30.65 -21.43
CA GLY A 291 -10.56 -32.05 -21.42
C GLY A 291 -10.58 -32.66 -20.02
N ARG A 292 -10.18 -31.89 -18.99
CA ARG A 292 -10.26 -32.34 -17.61
C ARG A 292 -11.70 -32.46 -17.07
N SER A 293 -12.63 -31.60 -17.52
CA SER A 293 -14.04 -31.71 -17.13
C SER A 293 -14.75 -32.92 -17.77
N ARG A 294 -14.36 -33.31 -19.00
CA ARG A 294 -14.89 -34.52 -19.67
C ARG A 294 -14.43 -35.80 -18.99
N SER A 295 -13.19 -35.88 -18.54
CA SER A 295 -12.66 -37.06 -17.86
C SER A 295 -13.33 -37.32 -16.48
N VAL A 296 -13.77 -36.28 -15.79
CA VAL A 296 -14.51 -36.41 -14.53
C VAL A 296 -15.95 -36.88 -14.75
N SER A 297 -16.62 -36.43 -15.84
CA SER A 297 -17.98 -36.88 -16.17
C SER A 297 -18.03 -38.33 -16.72
N GLU A 298 -17.00 -38.76 -17.45
CA GLU A 298 -16.90 -40.14 -17.93
C GLU A 298 -16.58 -41.12 -16.80
N ALA A 299 -15.81 -40.72 -15.79
CA ALA A 299 -15.56 -41.52 -14.61
C ALA A 299 -16.81 -41.71 -13.75
N ALA A 300 -17.70 -40.71 -13.66
CA ALA A 300 -18.97 -40.83 -12.93
C ALA A 300 -20.04 -41.68 -13.65
N SER A 301 -19.96 -41.87 -14.97
CA SER A 301 -20.88 -42.71 -15.74
C SER A 301 -20.45 -44.14 -15.91
N SER A 302 -19.27 -44.54 -15.39
CA SER A 302 -18.76 -45.94 -15.43
C SER A 302 -18.92 -46.70 -14.10
N GLU A 303 -19.56 -46.11 -13.11
CA GLU A 303 -19.87 -46.74 -11.80
C GLU A 303 -21.36 -47.04 -11.56
N ASP A 304 -22.21 -47.09 -12.60
CA ASP A 304 -23.58 -47.59 -12.53
C ASP A 304 -23.71 -48.99 -13.13
#